data_ffdc91bc731c162c6ae8a9c6c5ecda35
#
_entry.id   ffdc91bc731c162c6ae8a9c6c5ecda35
#
_cell.length_a   1.000
_cell.length_b   1.000
_cell.length_c   1.000
_cell.angle_alpha   90.00
_cell.angle_beta   90.00
_cell.angle_gamma   90.00
#
_symmetry.space_group_name_H-M   'P 1'
#
loop_
_entity.id
_entity.type
_entity.pdbx_description
1 polymer ?
#
loop_
_entity_poly.entity_id
_entity_poly.type
_entity_poly.pdbx_seq_one_letter_code
_entity_poly.pdbx_strand_id
1 'polypeptide(L)'
;IDISNLPNSVITVYDSDSLFQKAHNIFIDTATAKLYACAVKQVNPTSYTAMEIFSLSNPTLPNFLYTYDEVGHVHDAYVRNDTAYLNCGNDGFKIIDFTYLDIPGGMAPIELASLTNYHDAGYNHSGWLSDNGKFYVMMDENHGYDVKILDVSDFNNITEISIFNSGTNPQCMAHNGIIKGDLLYISYYHDGLRIFDISDPYNPNQIVYYDTYTPASYNSYKGSWGVYPYLPSGNIIVSDMQTGLYVLDCSIPTDIIDYQSNISSIYPNPVFSSFKVKKSANRIEINDIYGRKIKEENLFSEKRIYRSNISNGLYIYRLLNEENKEIEKGKIIFQ
;
A
#
# COMPACT_ATOMS: atom_id res chain seq x y z
N ILE A 1 6.46 -20.11 -15.41
CA ILE A 1 7.79 -19.62 -15.84
C ILE A 1 8.79 -19.93 -14.73
N ASP A 2 9.93 -20.54 -15.05
CA ASP A 2 11.05 -20.70 -14.13
C ASP A 2 12.02 -19.52 -14.31
N ILE A 3 12.24 -18.80 -13.23
CA ILE A 3 13.12 -17.62 -13.15
C ILE A 3 14.36 -17.88 -12.27
N SER A 4 14.61 -19.12 -11.87
CA SER A 4 15.70 -19.48 -10.96
C SER A 4 17.10 -19.15 -11.50
N ASN A 5 17.23 -18.99 -12.82
CA ASN A 5 18.48 -18.69 -13.51
C ASN A 5 18.61 -17.22 -13.96
N LEU A 6 17.83 -16.31 -13.38
CA LEU A 6 18.00 -14.88 -13.65
C LEU A 6 19.39 -14.38 -13.20
N PRO A 7 19.98 -13.42 -13.93
CA PRO A 7 19.50 -12.74 -15.14
C PRO A 7 19.79 -13.48 -16.45
N ASN A 8 20.33 -14.71 -16.43
CA ASN A 8 20.86 -15.39 -17.62
C ASN A 8 19.75 -15.95 -18.52
N SER A 9 18.68 -16.50 -17.94
CA SER A 9 17.57 -17.06 -18.73
C SER A 9 16.27 -17.11 -17.93
N VAL A 10 15.17 -17.19 -18.69
CA VAL A 10 13.81 -17.48 -18.23
C VAL A 10 13.32 -18.68 -19.04
N ILE A 11 12.73 -19.67 -18.37
CA ILE A 11 12.25 -20.91 -19.02
C ILE A 11 10.73 -21.00 -18.82
N THR A 12 9.99 -21.19 -19.90
CA THR A 12 8.57 -21.56 -19.83
C THR A 12 8.48 -23.01 -19.39
N VAL A 13 7.92 -23.28 -18.21
CA VAL A 13 7.74 -24.63 -17.66
C VAL A 13 6.34 -25.16 -17.87
N TYR A 14 5.37 -24.27 -18.03
CA TYR A 14 3.99 -24.60 -18.40
C TYR A 14 3.41 -23.46 -19.24
N ASP A 15 2.79 -23.81 -20.34
CA ASP A 15 2.06 -22.89 -21.22
C ASP A 15 0.95 -23.70 -21.89
N SER A 16 -0.30 -23.32 -21.62
CA SER A 16 -1.45 -24.02 -22.17
C SER A 16 -2.69 -23.15 -22.07
N ASP A 17 -3.48 -23.13 -23.12
CA ASP A 17 -4.83 -22.59 -23.18
C ASP A 17 -5.91 -23.66 -22.93
N SER A 18 -5.51 -24.87 -22.51
CA SER A 18 -6.44 -25.98 -22.29
C SER A 18 -7.27 -25.84 -21.01
N LEU A 19 -6.81 -25.07 -20.03
CA LEU A 19 -7.54 -24.82 -18.79
C LEU A 19 -8.54 -23.66 -18.96
N PHE A 20 -8.07 -22.53 -19.47
CA PHE A 20 -8.89 -21.36 -19.82
C PHE A 20 -8.18 -20.50 -20.87
N GLN A 21 -8.92 -19.67 -21.60
CA GLN A 21 -8.34 -18.77 -22.59
C GLN A 21 -7.68 -17.55 -21.93
N LYS A 22 -8.31 -16.97 -20.91
CA LYS A 22 -7.79 -15.85 -20.13
C LYS A 22 -8.51 -15.74 -18.79
N ALA A 23 -7.82 -15.19 -17.80
CA ALA A 23 -8.38 -14.65 -16.59
C ALA A 23 -8.22 -13.13 -16.58
N HIS A 24 -9.09 -12.42 -15.89
CA HIS A 24 -8.93 -10.98 -15.69
C HIS A 24 -7.80 -10.71 -14.70
N ASN A 25 -7.83 -11.39 -13.56
CA ASN A 25 -6.78 -11.35 -12.55
C ASN A 25 -6.51 -12.75 -11.98
N ILE A 26 -5.40 -12.91 -11.28
CA ILE A 26 -5.05 -14.15 -10.59
C ILE A 26 -4.48 -13.87 -9.21
N PHE A 27 -4.75 -14.75 -8.27
CA PHE A 27 -4.10 -14.79 -6.98
C PHE A 27 -3.55 -16.19 -6.69
N ILE A 28 -2.36 -16.28 -6.11
CA ILE A 28 -1.77 -17.56 -5.71
C ILE A 28 -1.62 -17.58 -4.19
N ASP A 29 -2.37 -18.48 -3.54
CA ASP A 29 -2.13 -18.82 -2.15
C ASP A 29 -0.99 -19.84 -2.08
N THR A 30 0.20 -19.37 -1.77
CA THR A 30 1.38 -20.22 -1.69
C THR A 30 1.37 -21.16 -0.50
N ALA A 31 0.58 -20.87 0.55
CA ALA A 31 0.48 -21.72 1.74
C ALA A 31 -0.28 -23.01 1.44
N THR A 32 -1.31 -22.94 0.59
CA THR A 32 -2.15 -24.08 0.20
C THR A 32 -1.89 -24.58 -1.21
N ALA A 33 -0.94 -23.92 -1.93
CA ALA A 33 -0.60 -24.23 -3.31
C ALA A 33 -1.83 -24.22 -4.25
N LYS A 34 -2.62 -23.14 -4.20
CA LYS A 34 -3.79 -22.94 -5.06
C LYS A 34 -3.70 -21.66 -5.87
N LEU A 35 -4.17 -21.72 -7.11
CA LEU A 35 -4.38 -20.59 -8.00
C LEU A 35 -5.87 -20.28 -8.05
N TYR A 36 -6.20 -19.01 -7.79
CA TYR A 36 -7.53 -18.43 -7.93
C TYR A 36 -7.51 -17.52 -9.17
N ALA A 37 -8.21 -17.93 -10.22
CA ALA A 37 -8.31 -17.21 -11.49
C ALA A 37 -9.65 -16.48 -11.56
N CYS A 38 -9.63 -15.15 -11.56
CA CYS A 38 -10.80 -14.29 -11.51
C CYS A 38 -11.31 -13.97 -12.92
N ALA A 39 -12.63 -13.90 -13.11
CA ALA A 39 -13.31 -13.57 -14.36
C ALA A 39 -12.74 -14.32 -15.56
N VAL A 40 -12.92 -15.62 -15.54
CA VAL A 40 -12.29 -16.55 -16.46
C VAL A 40 -13.10 -16.70 -17.72
N LYS A 41 -12.45 -16.55 -18.88
CA LYS A 41 -13.01 -16.95 -20.17
C LYS A 41 -12.62 -18.41 -20.48
N GLN A 42 -13.62 -19.27 -20.58
CA GLN A 42 -13.47 -20.68 -20.85
C GLN A 42 -13.00 -20.96 -22.28
N VAL A 43 -12.33 -22.11 -22.47
CA VAL A 43 -11.92 -22.58 -23.78
C VAL A 43 -13.12 -23.10 -24.58
N ASN A 44 -13.94 -23.98 -23.97
CA ASN A 44 -15.08 -24.59 -24.61
C ASN A 44 -16.11 -25.12 -23.58
N PRO A 45 -17.39 -24.69 -23.59
CA PRO A 45 -17.93 -23.64 -24.46
C PRO A 45 -17.31 -22.28 -24.15
N THR A 46 -17.32 -21.36 -25.11
CA THR A 46 -16.85 -19.99 -24.89
C THR A 46 -17.84 -19.25 -23.97
N SER A 47 -17.61 -19.38 -22.67
CA SER A 47 -18.40 -18.76 -21.59
C SER A 47 -17.47 -18.09 -20.61
N TYR A 48 -18.02 -17.30 -19.71
CA TYR A 48 -17.31 -16.70 -18.59
C TYR A 48 -17.79 -17.35 -17.29
N THR A 49 -16.85 -17.58 -16.38
CA THR A 49 -17.11 -17.98 -15.00
C THR A 49 -16.61 -16.88 -14.07
N ALA A 50 -17.25 -16.72 -12.92
CA ALA A 50 -16.85 -15.67 -11.98
C ALA A 50 -15.45 -15.92 -11.44
N MET A 51 -15.12 -17.14 -11.05
CA MET A 51 -13.77 -17.53 -10.62
C MET A 51 -13.55 -19.04 -10.77
N GLU A 52 -12.32 -19.43 -11.10
CA GLU A 52 -11.89 -20.83 -11.10
C GLU A 52 -10.70 -21.06 -10.20
N ILE A 53 -10.64 -22.23 -9.58
CA ILE A 53 -9.62 -22.60 -8.62
C ILE A 53 -8.88 -23.83 -9.15
N PHE A 54 -7.55 -23.77 -9.11
CA PHE A 54 -6.65 -24.82 -9.57
C PHE A 54 -5.65 -25.19 -8.47
N SER A 55 -5.36 -26.49 -8.33
CA SER A 55 -4.25 -26.96 -7.52
C SER A 55 -2.91 -26.69 -8.23
N LEU A 56 -1.97 -26.15 -7.50
CA LEU A 56 -0.56 -25.98 -7.87
C LEU A 56 0.34 -26.91 -7.05
N SER A 57 -0.17 -28.02 -6.51
CA SER A 57 0.64 -29.05 -5.84
C SER A 57 1.77 -29.56 -6.76
N ASN A 58 1.52 -29.55 -8.06
CA ASN A 58 2.53 -29.59 -9.10
C ASN A 58 2.41 -28.32 -9.96
N PRO A 59 3.23 -27.28 -9.75
CA PRO A 59 3.09 -26.01 -10.45
C PRO A 59 3.38 -26.09 -11.95
N THR A 60 4.02 -27.16 -12.42
CA THR A 60 4.24 -27.40 -13.85
C THR A 60 3.08 -28.19 -14.51
N LEU A 61 2.08 -28.58 -13.73
CA LEU A 61 0.88 -29.26 -14.21
C LEU A 61 -0.32 -28.87 -13.33
N PRO A 62 -0.83 -27.63 -13.44
CA PRO A 62 -1.99 -27.18 -12.70
C PRO A 62 -3.20 -28.07 -12.95
N ASN A 63 -3.97 -28.35 -11.90
CA ASN A 63 -5.15 -29.21 -11.98
C ASN A 63 -6.38 -28.46 -11.51
N PHE A 64 -7.45 -28.50 -12.31
CA PHE A 64 -8.74 -27.88 -11.97
C PHE A 64 -9.35 -28.50 -10.70
N LEU A 65 -9.85 -27.64 -9.81
CA LEU A 65 -10.51 -28.04 -8.57
C LEU A 65 -11.98 -27.63 -8.54
N TYR A 66 -12.28 -26.37 -8.80
CA TYR A 66 -13.63 -25.83 -8.57
C TYR A 66 -13.93 -24.60 -9.43
N THR A 67 -15.21 -24.45 -9.81
CA THR A 67 -15.76 -23.21 -10.36
C THR A 67 -16.65 -22.55 -9.31
N TYR A 68 -16.37 -21.30 -8.98
CA TYR A 68 -17.19 -20.46 -8.13
C TYR A 68 -18.00 -19.48 -8.98
N ASP A 69 -19.33 -19.66 -9.03
CA ASP A 69 -20.28 -18.88 -9.83
C ASP A 69 -21.47 -18.37 -9.00
N GLU A 70 -21.29 -18.21 -7.68
CA GLU A 70 -22.35 -17.67 -6.79
C GLU A 70 -22.51 -16.15 -6.92
N VAL A 71 -21.69 -15.50 -7.75
CA VAL A 71 -21.75 -14.09 -8.14
C VAL A 71 -21.60 -13.96 -9.65
N GLY A 72 -22.02 -12.82 -10.20
CA GLY A 72 -21.88 -12.56 -11.64
C GLY A 72 -20.42 -12.36 -12.10
N HIS A 73 -19.57 -11.88 -11.20
CA HIS A 73 -18.18 -11.53 -11.52
C HIS A 73 -17.33 -11.47 -10.26
N VAL A 74 -16.15 -12.05 -10.27
CA VAL A 74 -15.08 -11.79 -9.31
C VAL A 74 -14.00 -11.02 -10.05
N HIS A 75 -13.84 -9.74 -9.70
CA HIS A 75 -12.85 -8.87 -10.36
C HIS A 75 -11.45 -9.14 -9.84
N ASP A 76 -11.30 -9.21 -8.53
CA ASP A 76 -10.03 -9.46 -7.84
C ASP A 76 -10.26 -10.31 -6.59
N ALA A 77 -9.20 -11.00 -6.16
CA ALA A 77 -9.21 -11.83 -4.96
C ALA A 77 -7.90 -11.66 -4.19
N TYR A 78 -8.01 -11.51 -2.88
CA TYR A 78 -6.91 -11.77 -1.94
C TYR A 78 -7.22 -13.06 -1.20
N VAL A 79 -6.26 -13.99 -1.12
CA VAL A 79 -6.50 -15.28 -0.45
C VAL A 79 -5.40 -15.55 0.56
N ARG A 80 -5.79 -16.07 1.73
CA ARG A 80 -4.87 -16.51 2.77
C ARG A 80 -5.40 -17.78 3.43
N ASN A 81 -4.65 -18.88 3.34
CA ASN A 81 -5.00 -20.16 3.91
C ASN A 81 -6.41 -20.60 3.48
N ASP A 82 -6.70 -20.56 2.19
CA ASP A 82 -7.99 -20.91 1.58
C ASP A 82 -9.18 -20.01 1.96
N THR A 83 -8.99 -18.99 2.80
CA THR A 83 -9.99 -17.94 3.00
C THR A 83 -9.79 -16.86 1.97
N ALA A 84 -10.75 -16.70 1.08
CA ALA A 84 -10.71 -15.73 -0.02
C ALA A 84 -11.55 -14.49 0.31
N TYR A 85 -10.98 -13.34 0.10
CA TYR A 85 -11.57 -12.01 0.18
C TYR A 85 -11.79 -11.54 -1.26
N LEU A 86 -13.04 -11.59 -1.71
CA LEU A 86 -13.42 -11.42 -3.11
C LEU A 86 -14.02 -10.04 -3.36
N ASN A 87 -13.46 -9.34 -4.34
CA ASN A 87 -13.99 -8.09 -4.88
C ASN A 87 -14.86 -8.43 -6.10
N CYS A 88 -16.21 -8.35 -5.93
CA CYS A 88 -17.16 -8.95 -6.88
C CYS A 88 -17.87 -7.91 -7.77
N GLY A 89 -17.24 -6.79 -8.06
CA GLY A 89 -17.85 -5.74 -8.90
C GLY A 89 -19.16 -5.24 -8.30
N ASN A 90 -20.27 -5.35 -9.06
CA ASN A 90 -21.60 -4.91 -8.64
C ASN A 90 -22.22 -5.80 -7.53
N ASP A 91 -21.67 -6.99 -7.29
CA ASP A 91 -22.13 -7.90 -6.23
C ASP A 91 -21.45 -7.61 -4.87
N GLY A 92 -20.58 -6.59 -4.82
CA GLY A 92 -19.92 -6.10 -3.62
C GLY A 92 -18.77 -6.98 -3.14
N PHE A 93 -18.55 -7.02 -1.83
CA PHE A 93 -17.43 -7.72 -1.20
C PHE A 93 -17.93 -9.00 -0.51
N LYS A 94 -17.15 -10.10 -0.66
CA LYS A 94 -17.47 -11.40 -0.05
C LYS A 94 -16.23 -12.04 0.57
N ILE A 95 -16.44 -12.80 1.64
CA ILE A 95 -15.40 -13.64 2.26
C ILE A 95 -15.89 -15.08 2.18
N ILE A 96 -15.09 -15.94 1.52
CA ILE A 96 -15.46 -17.33 1.22
C ILE A 96 -14.36 -18.27 1.74
N ASP A 97 -14.77 -19.34 2.42
CA ASP A 97 -13.88 -20.43 2.85
C ASP A 97 -13.85 -21.53 1.79
N PHE A 98 -12.67 -21.80 1.25
CA PHE A 98 -12.38 -22.83 0.25
C PHE A 98 -11.54 -24.01 0.83
N THR A 99 -11.44 -24.12 2.15
CA THR A 99 -10.54 -25.09 2.83
C THR A 99 -10.77 -26.54 2.39
N TYR A 100 -11.99 -26.90 2.04
CA TYR A 100 -12.37 -28.31 1.83
C TYR A 100 -12.43 -28.76 0.37
N LEU A 101 -11.93 -27.96 -0.58
CA LEU A 101 -12.00 -28.32 -2.01
C LEU A 101 -11.15 -29.54 -2.40
N ASP A 102 -10.00 -29.74 -1.75
CA ASP A 102 -9.04 -30.79 -2.09
C ASP A 102 -9.31 -32.12 -1.40
N ILE A 103 -10.32 -32.19 -0.53
CA ILE A 103 -10.62 -33.38 0.25
C ILE A 103 -11.57 -34.26 -0.54
N PRO A 104 -11.27 -35.56 -0.76
CA PRO A 104 -12.20 -36.48 -1.39
C PRO A 104 -13.56 -36.49 -0.71
N GLY A 105 -14.62 -36.14 -1.44
CA GLY A 105 -15.94 -35.92 -0.89
C GLY A 105 -16.09 -34.60 -0.13
N GLY A 106 -15.22 -33.64 -0.39
CA GLY A 106 -15.17 -32.32 0.24
C GLY A 106 -16.47 -31.53 0.14
N MET A 107 -16.59 -30.52 1.00
CA MET A 107 -17.77 -29.65 1.04
C MET A 107 -17.69 -28.53 0.01
N ALA A 108 -18.85 -28.04 -0.39
CA ALA A 108 -18.93 -26.79 -1.15
C ALA A 108 -18.33 -25.63 -0.34
N PRO A 109 -17.82 -24.59 -0.99
CA PRO A 109 -17.33 -23.38 -0.33
C PRO A 109 -18.39 -22.78 0.58
N ILE A 110 -17.95 -22.15 1.66
CA ILE A 110 -18.83 -21.56 2.67
C ILE A 110 -18.69 -20.04 2.61
N GLU A 111 -19.77 -19.31 2.36
CA GLU A 111 -19.79 -17.86 2.53
C GLU A 111 -19.71 -17.53 4.02
N LEU A 112 -18.61 -16.89 4.43
CA LEU A 112 -18.36 -16.45 5.81
C LEU A 112 -18.96 -15.07 6.06
N ALA A 113 -18.90 -14.20 5.04
CA ALA A 113 -19.44 -12.83 5.12
C ALA A 113 -19.72 -12.25 3.75
N SER A 114 -20.64 -11.27 3.72
CA SER A 114 -20.96 -10.47 2.54
C SER A 114 -21.22 -9.02 2.94
N LEU A 115 -20.68 -8.06 2.18
CA LEU A 115 -20.89 -6.62 2.39
C LEU A 115 -21.24 -5.97 1.06
N THR A 116 -22.49 -5.51 0.93
CA THR A 116 -23.01 -4.86 -0.29
C THR A 116 -23.49 -3.42 -0.06
N ASN A 117 -23.57 -3.00 1.21
CA ASN A 117 -24.00 -1.67 1.59
C ASN A 117 -22.91 -1.04 2.47
N TYR A 118 -22.16 -0.12 1.92
CA TYR A 118 -21.05 0.59 2.53
C TYR A 118 -20.92 1.98 1.90
N HIS A 119 -20.06 2.85 2.41
CA HIS A 119 -19.83 4.18 1.87
C HIS A 119 -19.34 4.10 0.42
N ASP A 120 -19.95 4.85 -0.50
CA ASP A 120 -19.61 4.83 -1.92
C ASP A 120 -19.56 3.39 -2.47
N ALA A 121 -20.59 2.59 -2.22
CA ALA A 121 -20.72 1.27 -2.81
C ALA A 121 -20.89 1.38 -4.32
N GLY A 122 -19.88 0.96 -5.07
CA GLY A 122 -19.82 1.05 -6.52
C GLY A 122 -19.37 -0.24 -7.16
N TYR A 123 -18.44 -0.15 -8.10
CA TYR A 123 -17.81 -1.32 -8.71
C TYR A 123 -16.66 -1.79 -7.79
N ASN A 124 -16.96 -2.74 -6.91
CA ASN A 124 -16.01 -3.31 -5.96
C ASN A 124 -14.88 -4.00 -6.70
N HIS A 125 -13.70 -3.38 -6.69
CA HIS A 125 -12.66 -3.65 -7.67
C HIS A 125 -11.52 -4.49 -7.12
N SER A 126 -10.88 -4.03 -6.06
CA SER A 126 -9.66 -4.63 -5.53
C SER A 126 -9.51 -4.40 -4.03
N GLY A 127 -8.62 -5.17 -3.41
CA GLY A 127 -8.32 -4.98 -2.01
C GLY A 127 -7.21 -5.87 -1.49
N TRP A 128 -6.81 -5.64 -0.23
CA TRP A 128 -5.72 -6.36 0.40
C TRP A 128 -5.92 -6.52 1.90
N LEU A 129 -5.64 -7.72 2.41
CA LEU A 129 -5.73 -8.02 3.85
C LEU A 129 -4.44 -7.62 4.56
N SER A 130 -4.56 -6.98 5.72
CA SER A 130 -3.43 -6.66 6.59
C SER A 130 -2.70 -7.91 7.09
N ASP A 131 -1.42 -7.76 7.45
CA ASP A 131 -0.59 -8.87 7.91
C ASP A 131 -1.17 -9.56 9.14
N ASN A 132 -1.80 -8.80 10.05
CA ASN A 132 -2.45 -9.33 11.25
C ASN A 132 -3.83 -9.97 10.98
N GLY A 133 -4.35 -9.89 9.75
CA GLY A 133 -5.62 -10.48 9.33
C GLY A 133 -6.88 -9.79 9.85
N LYS A 134 -6.78 -8.60 10.45
CA LYS A 134 -7.91 -7.91 11.08
C LYS A 134 -8.55 -6.85 10.19
N PHE A 135 -7.78 -6.28 9.27
CA PHE A 135 -8.23 -5.17 8.44
C PHE A 135 -8.11 -5.51 6.97
N TYR A 136 -9.10 -5.12 6.19
CA TYR A 136 -9.10 -5.24 4.74
C TYR A 136 -9.23 -3.86 4.11
N VAL A 137 -8.27 -3.49 3.27
CA VAL A 137 -8.38 -2.28 2.46
C VAL A 137 -9.14 -2.61 1.19
N MET A 138 -10.14 -1.81 0.86
CA MET A 138 -11.06 -2.04 -0.25
C MET A 138 -11.17 -0.79 -1.13
N MET A 139 -11.17 -0.99 -2.44
CA MET A 139 -11.28 0.07 -3.44
C MET A 139 -12.40 -0.24 -4.43
N ASP A 140 -13.21 0.78 -4.73
CA ASP A 140 -14.19 0.76 -5.80
C ASP A 140 -13.66 1.57 -7.00
N GLU A 141 -13.72 1.00 -8.21
CA GLU A 141 -13.20 1.62 -9.41
C GLU A 141 -14.21 2.62 -10.00
N ASN A 142 -14.51 3.64 -9.22
CA ASN A 142 -15.40 4.73 -9.60
C ASN A 142 -14.72 6.07 -9.33
N HIS A 143 -14.88 7.01 -10.27
CA HIS A 143 -14.34 8.36 -10.09
C HIS A 143 -14.95 9.06 -8.88
N GLY A 144 -14.06 9.58 -8.00
CA GLY A 144 -14.43 10.31 -6.81
C GLY A 144 -14.84 9.43 -5.62
N TYR A 145 -14.69 8.10 -5.73
CA TYR A 145 -14.97 7.19 -4.61
C TYR A 145 -13.75 7.01 -3.73
N ASP A 146 -14.01 6.93 -2.44
CA ASP A 146 -12.98 6.81 -1.41
C ASP A 146 -12.47 5.37 -1.24
N VAL A 147 -11.24 5.23 -0.81
CA VAL A 147 -10.67 3.98 -0.29
C VAL A 147 -11.25 3.71 1.09
N LYS A 148 -11.59 2.47 1.39
CA LYS A 148 -12.17 2.05 2.66
C LYS A 148 -11.21 1.11 3.39
N ILE A 149 -11.15 1.21 4.72
CA ILE A 149 -10.60 0.17 5.58
C ILE A 149 -11.75 -0.46 6.35
N LEU A 150 -11.85 -1.78 6.23
CA LEU A 150 -12.83 -2.60 6.93
C LEU A 150 -12.17 -3.32 8.10
N ASP A 151 -12.82 -3.35 9.27
CA ASP A 151 -12.51 -4.32 10.31
C ASP A 151 -13.21 -5.63 9.96
N VAL A 152 -12.43 -6.65 9.65
CA VAL A 152 -12.87 -8.01 9.27
C VAL A 152 -12.52 -9.05 10.35
N SER A 153 -12.23 -8.61 11.58
CA SER A 153 -11.88 -9.49 12.69
C SER A 153 -13.06 -10.34 13.19
N ASP A 154 -14.29 -9.87 12.93
CA ASP A 154 -15.53 -10.64 13.15
C ASP A 154 -16.35 -10.67 11.86
N PHE A 155 -16.41 -11.81 11.20
CA PHE A 155 -17.16 -11.99 9.95
C PHE A 155 -18.68 -11.83 10.10
N ASN A 156 -19.23 -11.92 11.31
CA ASN A 156 -20.63 -11.62 11.56
C ASN A 156 -20.92 -10.12 11.68
N ASN A 157 -19.89 -9.29 11.80
CA ASN A 157 -20.02 -7.85 12.00
C ASN A 157 -18.85 -7.08 11.35
N ILE A 158 -18.74 -7.15 10.02
CA ILE A 158 -17.77 -6.33 9.27
C ILE A 158 -18.17 -4.86 9.38
N THR A 159 -17.23 -4.03 9.78
CA THR A 159 -17.46 -2.57 9.93
C THR A 159 -16.45 -1.76 9.14
N GLU A 160 -16.91 -0.71 8.47
CA GLU A 160 -16.07 0.30 7.86
C GLU A 160 -15.52 1.23 8.95
N ILE A 161 -14.19 1.28 9.11
CA ILE A 161 -13.54 2.02 10.20
C ILE A 161 -12.86 3.29 9.76
N SER A 162 -12.52 3.42 8.48
CA SER A 162 -12.04 4.67 7.90
C SER A 162 -12.30 4.73 6.39
N ILE A 163 -12.43 5.96 5.90
CA ILE A 163 -12.54 6.32 4.49
C ILE A 163 -11.55 7.44 4.18
N PHE A 164 -10.88 7.38 3.05
CA PHE A 164 -9.87 8.37 2.67
C PHE A 164 -9.58 8.31 1.17
N ASN A 165 -8.91 9.34 0.65
CA ASN A 165 -8.49 9.40 -0.74
C ASN A 165 -7.12 10.09 -0.89
N SER A 166 -6.66 10.30 -2.14
CA SER A 166 -5.39 10.95 -2.43
C SER A 166 -5.34 12.44 -2.03
N GLY A 167 -6.48 13.08 -1.85
CA GLY A 167 -6.57 14.50 -1.56
C GLY A 167 -6.22 15.43 -2.73
N THR A 168 -5.95 14.89 -3.92
CA THR A 168 -5.49 15.69 -5.08
C THR A 168 -6.63 16.26 -5.90
N ASN A 169 -7.67 15.47 -6.16
CA ASN A 169 -8.80 15.86 -7.00
C ASN A 169 -10.08 15.16 -6.54
N PRO A 170 -11.24 15.84 -6.54
CA PRO A 170 -12.52 15.21 -6.20
C PRO A 170 -12.94 14.05 -7.12
N GLN A 171 -12.32 13.90 -8.28
CA GLN A 171 -12.55 12.80 -9.22
C GLN A 171 -11.41 11.78 -9.23
N CYS A 172 -10.54 11.81 -8.21
CA CYS A 172 -9.48 10.81 -8.07
C CYS A 172 -10.08 9.39 -7.96
N MET A 173 -9.31 8.38 -8.37
CA MET A 173 -9.78 7.01 -8.41
C MET A 173 -8.63 6.06 -8.11
N ALA A 174 -8.75 5.32 -7.01
CA ALA A 174 -7.82 4.25 -6.68
C ALA A 174 -8.06 3.04 -7.61
N HIS A 175 -6.98 2.35 -7.98
CA HIS A 175 -7.06 1.14 -8.78
C HIS A 175 -6.69 -0.10 -7.98
N ASN A 176 -5.41 -0.30 -7.66
CA ASN A 176 -4.95 -1.44 -6.87
C ASN A 176 -4.14 -0.99 -5.66
N GLY A 177 -4.32 -1.69 -4.55
CA GLY A 177 -3.58 -1.44 -3.32
C GLY A 177 -2.97 -2.70 -2.73
N ILE A 178 -1.75 -2.59 -2.21
CA ILE A 178 -1.03 -3.67 -1.53
C ILE A 178 -0.55 -3.17 -0.17
N ILE A 179 -0.81 -3.96 0.88
CA ILE A 179 -0.29 -3.70 2.22
C ILE A 179 1.02 -4.46 2.40
N LYS A 180 2.03 -3.78 2.96
CA LYS A 180 3.29 -4.38 3.42
C LYS A 180 3.65 -3.78 4.77
N GLY A 181 3.54 -4.58 5.83
CA GLY A 181 3.64 -4.08 7.20
C GLY A 181 2.55 -3.04 7.50
N ASP A 182 2.95 -1.89 8.00
CA ASP A 182 2.04 -0.78 8.32
C ASP A 182 1.87 0.21 7.15
N LEU A 183 2.33 -0.14 5.95
CA LEU A 183 2.25 0.73 4.77
C LEU A 183 1.31 0.16 3.72
N LEU A 184 0.44 1.02 3.21
CA LEU A 184 -0.44 0.76 2.09
C LEU A 184 0.07 1.50 0.85
N TYR A 185 0.36 0.76 -0.20
CA TYR A 185 0.81 1.24 -1.49
C TYR A 185 -0.36 1.18 -2.47
N ILE A 186 -0.76 2.31 -3.03
CA ILE A 186 -1.88 2.38 -3.98
C ILE A 186 -1.40 2.92 -5.33
N SER A 187 -1.71 2.18 -6.41
CA SER A 187 -1.70 2.73 -7.75
C SER A 187 -3.02 3.50 -7.96
N TYR A 188 -2.91 4.83 -8.11
CA TYR A 188 -4.04 5.75 -8.00
C TYR A 188 -4.34 6.42 -9.35
N TYR A 189 -4.35 5.66 -10.44
CA TYR A 189 -4.56 6.17 -11.82
C TYR A 189 -3.83 7.49 -12.07
N HIS A 190 -4.57 8.59 -12.30
CA HIS A 190 -4.03 9.91 -12.60
C HIS A 190 -3.12 10.49 -11.52
N ASP A 191 -3.26 10.05 -10.29
CA ASP A 191 -2.47 10.54 -9.15
C ASP A 191 -1.15 9.75 -8.96
N GLY A 192 -0.90 8.71 -9.78
CA GLY A 192 0.32 7.93 -9.69
C GLY A 192 0.36 6.99 -8.48
N LEU A 193 1.55 6.86 -7.85
CA LEU A 193 1.72 6.09 -6.61
C LEU A 193 1.37 6.96 -5.41
N ARG A 194 0.58 6.40 -4.49
CA ARG A 194 0.31 6.98 -3.16
C ARG A 194 0.65 5.96 -2.09
N ILE A 195 1.38 6.38 -1.04
CA ILE A 195 1.73 5.51 0.09
C ILE A 195 1.16 6.13 1.35
N PHE A 196 0.39 5.32 2.08
CA PHE A 196 -0.23 5.69 3.33
C PHE A 196 0.37 4.88 4.47
N ASP A 197 0.63 5.54 5.60
CA ASP A 197 0.83 4.90 6.89
C ASP A 197 -0.53 4.52 7.46
N ILE A 198 -0.73 3.23 7.70
CA ILE A 198 -1.95 2.62 8.27
C ILE A 198 -1.66 1.91 9.59
N SER A 199 -0.58 2.26 10.28
CA SER A 199 -0.27 1.77 11.63
C SER A 199 -1.42 2.05 12.61
N ASP A 200 -2.10 3.18 12.43
CA ASP A 200 -3.43 3.43 12.96
C ASP A 200 -4.46 3.34 11.81
N PRO A 201 -5.16 2.20 11.65
CA PRO A 201 -6.10 2.00 10.55
C PRO A 201 -7.35 2.89 10.62
N TYR A 202 -7.61 3.53 11.77
CA TYR A 202 -8.68 4.50 11.93
C TYR A 202 -8.32 5.90 11.39
N ASN A 203 -7.02 6.19 11.24
CA ASN A 203 -6.49 7.47 10.78
C ASN A 203 -5.36 7.29 9.75
N PRO A 204 -5.65 6.75 8.56
CA PRO A 204 -4.66 6.61 7.48
C PRO A 204 -4.02 7.96 7.13
N ASN A 205 -2.69 7.98 6.99
CA ASN A 205 -1.94 9.20 6.70
C ASN A 205 -1.07 9.05 5.44
N GLN A 206 -1.29 9.86 4.42
CA GLN A 206 -0.42 9.85 3.23
C GLN A 206 0.96 10.39 3.57
N ILE A 207 1.98 9.55 3.38
CA ILE A 207 3.37 9.89 3.73
C ILE A 207 4.27 10.13 2.53
N VAL A 208 3.99 9.47 1.39
CA VAL A 208 4.79 9.56 0.16
C VAL A 208 3.87 9.54 -1.05
N TYR A 209 4.30 10.19 -2.13
CA TYR A 209 3.68 10.06 -3.45
C TYR A 209 4.71 10.18 -4.56
N TYR A 210 4.35 9.65 -5.73
CA TYR A 210 5.09 9.85 -6.96
C TYR A 210 4.12 9.91 -8.15
N ASP A 211 4.08 11.05 -8.83
CA ASP A 211 3.20 11.26 -9.97
C ASP A 211 3.84 10.65 -11.23
N THR A 212 3.27 9.54 -11.71
CA THR A 212 3.74 8.84 -12.92
C THR A 212 3.18 9.48 -14.20
N TYR A 213 2.08 10.20 -14.09
CA TYR A 213 1.33 10.77 -15.20
C TYR A 213 0.80 12.16 -14.84
N THR A 214 0.91 13.11 -15.77
CA THR A 214 0.33 14.46 -15.59
C THR A 214 -0.99 14.53 -16.36
N PRO A 215 -2.14 14.45 -15.69
CA PRO A 215 -3.43 14.37 -16.36
C PRO A 215 -3.88 15.73 -16.90
N ALA A 216 -4.49 15.71 -18.10
CA ALA A 216 -5.25 16.85 -18.61
C ALA A 216 -6.67 16.91 -18.02
N SER A 217 -7.22 15.75 -17.60
CA SER A 217 -8.52 15.61 -16.96
C SER A 217 -8.59 14.29 -16.19
N TYR A 218 -9.53 14.18 -15.24
CA TYR A 218 -9.77 13.01 -14.41
C TYR A 218 -10.95 12.14 -14.86
N ASN A 219 -11.45 12.30 -16.08
CA ASN A 219 -12.62 11.58 -16.59
C ASN A 219 -12.27 10.36 -17.44
N SER A 220 -11.15 9.70 -17.16
CA SER A 220 -10.65 8.55 -17.92
C SER A 220 -9.89 7.58 -17.04
N TYR A 221 -9.60 6.39 -17.55
CA TYR A 221 -8.78 5.35 -16.95
C TYR A 221 -7.35 5.49 -17.49
N LYS A 222 -6.52 6.30 -16.85
CA LYS A 222 -5.15 6.60 -17.28
C LYS A 222 -4.23 6.78 -16.08
N GLY A 223 -2.94 6.53 -16.28
CA GLY A 223 -1.93 6.70 -15.25
C GLY A 223 -1.54 5.38 -14.59
N SER A 224 -1.29 5.41 -13.29
CA SER A 224 -0.79 4.27 -12.51
C SER A 224 -1.83 3.16 -12.42
N TRP A 225 -1.47 1.97 -12.93
CA TRP A 225 -2.35 0.79 -12.99
C TRP A 225 -2.06 -0.20 -11.87
N GLY A 226 -0.79 -0.56 -11.66
CA GLY A 226 -0.39 -1.57 -10.69
C GLY A 226 0.81 -1.15 -9.86
N VAL A 227 0.91 -1.68 -8.65
CA VAL A 227 2.02 -1.48 -7.73
C VAL A 227 2.48 -2.80 -7.15
N TYR A 228 3.80 -2.95 -6.93
CA TYR A 228 4.37 -4.13 -6.27
C TYR A 228 5.54 -3.72 -5.35
N PRO A 229 5.36 -3.79 -4.01
CA PRO A 229 6.35 -3.32 -3.03
C PRO A 229 7.24 -4.43 -2.45
N TYR A 230 7.09 -5.70 -2.88
CA TYR A 230 7.74 -6.84 -2.21
C TYR A 230 9.09 -7.25 -2.82
N LEU A 231 9.71 -6.42 -3.66
CA LEU A 231 11.05 -6.76 -4.15
C LEU A 231 12.06 -6.85 -3.00
N PRO A 232 12.97 -7.84 -3.01
CA PRO A 232 14.02 -7.98 -1.98
C PRO A 232 14.94 -6.77 -1.89
N SER A 233 15.09 -5.99 -2.96
CA SER A 233 15.87 -4.75 -2.99
C SER A 233 15.24 -3.60 -2.21
N GLY A 234 13.96 -3.70 -1.85
CA GLY A 234 13.18 -2.60 -1.31
C GLY A 234 12.58 -1.67 -2.36
N ASN A 235 12.96 -1.83 -3.63
CA ASN A 235 12.37 -1.05 -4.71
C ASN A 235 10.89 -1.37 -4.89
N ILE A 236 10.13 -0.36 -5.29
CA ILE A 236 8.71 -0.48 -5.65
C ILE A 236 8.60 -0.47 -7.17
N ILE A 237 7.87 -1.42 -7.72
CA ILE A 237 7.49 -1.42 -9.14
C ILE A 237 6.12 -0.78 -9.27
N VAL A 238 6.00 0.16 -10.21
CA VAL A 238 4.71 0.78 -10.60
C VAL A 238 4.57 0.66 -12.11
N SER A 239 3.45 0.11 -12.56
CA SER A 239 3.09 0.11 -13.97
C SER A 239 2.12 1.25 -14.28
N ASP A 240 2.41 2.03 -15.31
CA ASP A 240 1.58 3.12 -15.77
C ASP A 240 1.14 2.87 -17.22
N MET A 241 -0.15 3.08 -17.50
CA MET A 241 -0.76 2.75 -18.80
C MET A 241 -0.23 3.59 -19.96
N GLN A 242 0.25 4.79 -19.70
CA GLN A 242 0.73 5.73 -20.72
C GLN A 242 2.24 5.87 -20.75
N THR A 243 2.90 5.79 -19.61
CA THR A 243 4.31 6.13 -19.46
C THR A 243 5.21 4.91 -19.21
N GLY A 244 4.61 3.75 -18.91
CA GLY A 244 5.30 2.46 -18.81
C GLY A 244 5.69 2.06 -17.39
N LEU A 245 6.86 1.43 -17.24
CA LEU A 245 7.31 0.85 -15.98
C LEU A 245 8.20 1.81 -15.21
N TYR A 246 7.87 2.03 -13.93
CA TYR A 246 8.71 2.75 -12.97
C TYR A 246 9.29 1.76 -11.96
N VAL A 247 10.58 1.94 -11.67
CA VAL A 247 11.27 1.28 -10.57
C VAL A 247 11.70 2.39 -9.61
N LEU A 248 11.02 2.48 -8.48
CA LEU A 248 11.20 3.56 -7.52
C LEU A 248 11.99 3.02 -6.33
N ASP A 249 13.08 3.71 -6.00
CA ASP A 249 13.73 3.56 -4.72
C ASP A 249 12.96 4.39 -3.70
N CYS A 250 12.14 3.71 -2.91
CA CYS A 250 11.54 4.29 -1.75
C CYS A 250 12.42 3.93 -0.54
N SER A 251 13.61 4.47 -0.49
CA SER A 251 14.25 4.67 0.79
C SER A 251 13.42 5.74 1.54
N ILE A 252 12.26 5.31 2.03
CA ILE A 252 11.66 5.97 3.20
C ILE A 252 12.82 5.91 4.18
N PRO A 253 13.37 7.04 4.62
CA PRO A 253 14.37 6.98 5.67
C PRO A 253 13.73 6.14 6.77
N THR A 254 14.30 4.95 7.02
CA THR A 254 13.83 4.04 8.09
C THR A 254 14.12 4.61 9.48
N ASP A 255 14.78 5.72 9.55
CA ASP A 255 14.49 6.78 10.48
C ASP A 255 13.17 7.49 10.06
N ILE A 256 12.05 6.76 10.08
CA ILE A 256 10.88 7.33 10.72
C ILE A 256 11.40 7.59 12.12
N ILE A 257 11.89 8.78 12.30
CA ILE A 257 11.94 9.42 13.58
C ILE A 257 10.59 9.06 14.17
N ASP A 258 10.63 8.12 15.12
CA ASP A 258 9.57 7.80 16.02
C ASP A 258 8.74 9.07 16.20
N TYR A 259 7.59 9.18 15.55
CA TYR A 259 6.63 10.27 15.77
C TYR A 259 5.92 9.99 17.10
N GLN A 260 6.69 9.47 18.05
CA GLN A 260 6.50 9.77 19.44
C GLN A 260 6.62 11.29 19.51
N SER A 261 5.49 11.97 19.62
CA SER A 261 5.36 13.39 19.96
C SER A 261 6.72 14.09 20.16
N ASN A 262 7.51 14.25 19.08
CA ASN A 262 8.71 15.05 19.12
C ASN A 262 8.24 16.49 19.16
N ILE A 263 7.78 16.89 20.34
CA ILE A 263 7.88 18.27 20.74
C ILE A 263 9.34 18.61 20.45
N SER A 264 9.58 19.30 19.32
CA SER A 264 10.91 19.77 18.93
C SER A 264 11.64 20.20 20.19
N SER A 265 12.83 19.65 20.44
CA SER A 265 13.61 20.06 21.59
C SER A 265 13.94 21.55 21.55
N ILE A 266 13.63 22.23 20.44
CA ILE A 266 13.79 23.67 20.25
C ILE A 266 12.42 24.34 20.31
N TYR A 267 12.29 25.34 21.22
CA TYR A 267 11.07 26.13 21.40
C TYR A 267 11.36 27.60 21.70
N PRO A 268 10.65 28.56 21.08
CA PRO A 268 9.67 28.38 20.01
C PRO A 268 10.31 27.99 18.68
N ASN A 269 9.54 27.35 17.82
CA ASN A 269 9.85 27.11 16.41
C ASN A 269 8.55 27.30 15.63
N PRO A 270 8.39 28.34 14.80
CA PRO A 270 9.42 29.30 14.31
C PRO A 270 10.02 30.22 15.38
N VAL A 271 11.27 30.66 15.13
CA VAL A 271 12.06 31.51 16.00
C VAL A 271 12.06 32.95 15.47
N PHE A 272 11.59 33.89 16.31
CA PHE A 272 11.67 35.32 15.97
C PHE A 272 12.95 35.98 16.49
N SER A 273 13.30 35.80 17.75
CA SER A 273 14.47 36.44 18.37
C SER A 273 15.39 35.45 19.09
N SER A 274 14.82 34.44 19.75
CA SER A 274 15.57 33.44 20.52
C SER A 274 14.75 32.18 20.72
N PHE A 275 15.45 31.09 21.02
CA PHE A 275 14.85 29.78 21.34
C PHE A 275 15.58 29.12 22.51
N LYS A 276 14.96 28.09 23.09
CA LYS A 276 15.54 27.21 24.12
C LYS A 276 15.64 25.79 23.58
N VAL A 277 16.62 25.04 24.05
CA VAL A 277 16.77 23.61 23.84
C VAL A 277 16.29 22.89 25.10
N LYS A 278 15.29 22.02 24.97
CA LYS A 278 14.69 21.27 26.09
C LYS A 278 15.40 19.96 26.39
N LYS A 279 16.23 19.43 25.47
CA LYS A 279 16.94 18.19 25.61
C LYS A 279 18.32 18.42 26.19
N SER A 280 18.80 17.50 27.01
CA SER A 280 20.18 17.53 27.50
C SER A 280 21.15 17.29 26.34
N ALA A 281 21.74 18.36 25.84
CA ALA A 281 22.72 18.37 24.79
C ALA A 281 23.87 19.30 25.19
N ASN A 282 25.08 19.00 24.73
CA ASN A 282 26.27 19.78 25.06
C ASN A 282 26.57 20.84 24.01
N ARG A 283 26.09 20.65 22.79
CA ARG A 283 26.30 21.55 21.66
C ARG A 283 25.16 21.53 20.68
N ILE A 284 24.86 22.69 20.07
CA ILE A 284 23.99 22.83 18.92
C ILE A 284 24.77 23.36 17.73
N GLU A 285 24.53 22.76 16.57
CA GLU A 285 24.95 23.26 15.26
C GLU A 285 23.70 23.62 14.45
N ILE A 286 23.74 24.76 13.73
CA ILE A 286 22.70 25.18 12.80
C ILE A 286 23.34 25.34 11.43
N ASN A 287 22.81 24.61 10.47
CA ASN A 287 23.27 24.60 9.09
C ASN A 287 22.17 25.13 8.15
N ASP A 288 22.56 25.73 7.05
CA ASP A 288 21.61 26.02 5.96
C ASP A 288 21.21 24.74 5.22
N ILE A 289 20.26 24.86 4.29
CA ILE A 289 19.75 23.74 3.48
C ILE A 289 20.81 23.10 2.57
N TYR A 290 21.96 23.75 2.37
CA TYR A 290 23.10 23.23 1.61
C TYR A 290 24.17 22.59 2.50
N GLY A 291 23.90 22.49 3.83
CA GLY A 291 24.81 21.89 4.80
C GLY A 291 25.94 22.78 5.30
N ARG A 292 25.96 24.07 4.92
CA ARG A 292 26.96 25.02 5.41
C ARG A 292 26.63 25.42 6.84
N LYS A 293 27.59 25.32 7.76
CA LYS A 293 27.43 25.71 9.15
C LYS A 293 27.24 27.23 9.25
N ILE A 294 26.12 27.65 9.83
CA ILE A 294 25.73 29.05 10.05
C ILE A 294 25.99 29.47 11.48
N LYS A 295 25.75 28.57 12.42
CA LYS A 295 25.95 28.87 13.85
C LYS A 295 26.31 27.58 14.62
N GLU A 296 27.15 27.75 15.64
CA GLU A 296 27.48 26.71 16.61
C GLU A 296 27.53 27.34 18.00
N GLU A 297 26.91 26.67 18.98
CA GLU A 297 26.99 27.10 20.37
C GLU A 297 27.09 25.89 21.33
N ASN A 298 27.92 26.05 22.39
CA ASN A 298 27.95 25.11 23.51
C ASN A 298 26.78 25.37 24.46
N LEU A 299 26.13 24.30 24.88
CA LEU A 299 24.97 24.30 25.77
C LEU A 299 25.41 23.90 27.18
N PHE A 300 25.44 24.87 28.09
CA PHE A 300 25.70 24.65 29.51
C PHE A 300 24.41 24.93 30.28
N SER A 301 23.68 23.90 30.69
CA SER A 301 22.36 24.00 31.30
C SER A 301 21.29 24.69 30.42
N GLU A 302 20.10 25.00 30.92
CA GLU A 302 19.02 25.63 30.15
C GLU A 302 19.41 26.98 29.55
N LYS A 303 20.09 26.99 28.42
CA LYS A 303 20.53 28.20 27.75
C LYS A 303 19.52 28.67 26.72
N ARG A 304 19.23 29.99 26.78
CA ARG A 304 18.52 30.67 25.70
C ARG A 304 19.52 31.06 24.61
N ILE A 305 19.25 30.64 23.36
CA ILE A 305 20.06 30.91 22.19
C ILE A 305 19.41 32.03 21.41
N TYR A 306 20.14 33.06 21.13
CA TYR A 306 19.66 34.22 20.37
C TYR A 306 19.91 33.97 18.88
N ARG A 307 18.97 34.43 18.05
CA ARG A 307 19.02 34.32 16.59
C ARG A 307 20.28 34.98 16.01
N SER A 308 20.69 36.13 16.59
CA SER A 308 21.82 36.93 16.09
C SER A 308 21.60 37.33 14.60
N ASN A 309 22.59 37.15 13.73
CA ASN A 309 22.55 37.56 12.32
C ASN A 309 22.04 36.46 11.37
N ILE A 310 21.21 35.52 11.83
CA ILE A 310 20.63 34.48 10.97
C ILE A 310 19.43 35.07 10.20
N SER A 311 19.47 34.99 8.87
CA SER A 311 18.39 35.47 8.00
C SER A 311 17.10 34.64 8.18
N ASN A 312 15.95 35.21 7.76
CA ASN A 312 14.71 34.43 7.70
C ASN A 312 14.87 33.22 6.76
N GLY A 313 14.32 32.09 7.15
CA GLY A 313 14.42 30.90 6.33
C GLY A 313 14.38 29.61 7.13
N LEU A 314 14.47 28.49 6.39
CA LEU A 314 14.56 27.14 6.91
C LEU A 314 16.03 26.74 7.07
N TYR A 315 16.35 26.18 8.24
CA TYR A 315 17.65 25.68 8.61
C TYR A 315 17.52 24.28 9.23
N ILE A 316 18.64 23.56 9.28
CA ILE A 316 18.75 22.25 9.93
C ILE A 316 19.58 22.42 11.19
N TYR A 317 19.06 22.01 12.34
CA TYR A 317 19.83 21.93 13.57
C TYR A 317 20.27 20.50 13.87
N ARG A 318 21.39 20.38 14.59
CA ARG A 318 21.91 19.12 15.17
C ARG A 318 22.24 19.39 16.63
N LEU A 319 21.80 18.49 17.52
CA LEU A 319 22.18 18.49 18.92
C LEU A 319 23.21 17.37 19.13
N LEU A 320 24.30 17.72 19.80
CA LEU A 320 25.44 16.83 20.03
C LEU A 320 25.69 16.64 21.54
N ASN A 321 26.11 15.44 21.91
CA ASN A 321 26.57 15.13 23.27
C ASN A 321 28.05 15.52 23.49
N GLU A 322 28.58 15.21 24.68
CA GLU A 322 29.99 15.50 25.05
C GLU A 322 31.01 14.81 24.10
N GLU A 323 30.67 13.66 23.57
CA GLU A 323 31.49 12.88 22.63
C GLU A 323 31.36 13.37 21.17
N ASN A 324 30.63 14.48 20.94
CA ASN A 324 30.27 15.00 19.59
C ASN A 324 29.40 14.05 18.75
N LYS A 325 28.73 13.11 19.37
CA LYS A 325 27.77 12.23 18.71
C LYS A 325 26.43 12.95 18.59
N GLU A 326 25.83 12.88 17.41
CA GLU A 326 24.48 13.42 17.16
C GLU A 326 23.44 12.67 18.00
N ILE A 327 22.65 13.42 18.78
CA ILE A 327 21.58 12.89 19.62
C ILE A 327 20.20 13.34 19.14
N GLU A 328 20.16 14.37 18.29
CA GLU A 328 18.95 14.84 17.62
C GLU A 328 19.31 15.71 16.41
N LYS A 329 18.50 15.64 15.39
CA LYS A 329 18.52 16.49 14.20
C LYS A 329 17.09 16.93 13.86
N GLY A 330 16.91 18.16 13.44
CA GLY A 330 15.58 18.64 13.09
C GLY A 330 15.60 19.92 12.28
N LYS A 331 14.41 20.44 11.99
CA LYS A 331 14.21 21.70 11.25
C LYS A 331 14.00 22.84 12.23
N ILE A 332 14.61 24.00 11.96
CA ILE A 332 14.39 25.25 12.68
C ILE A 332 14.07 26.34 11.66
N ILE A 333 13.01 27.11 11.92
CA ILE A 333 12.57 28.20 11.04
C ILE A 333 12.83 29.51 11.76
N PHE A 334 13.56 30.44 11.11
CA PHE A 334 13.72 31.82 11.57
C PHE A 334 12.80 32.76 10.77
N GLN A 335 12.03 33.60 11.48
CA GLN A 335 11.07 34.57 10.93
C GLN A 335 11.35 35.99 11.42
#